data_692b199bee3ba8e6c12e167f6e530f51
#
_entry.id   692b199bee3ba8e6c12e167f6e530f51
#
_cell.length_a   1.000
_cell.length_b   1.000
_cell.length_c   1.000
_cell.angle_alpha   90.00
_cell.angle_beta   90.00
_cell.angle_gamma   90.00
#
_symmetry.space_group_name_H-M   'P 1'
#
loop_
_entity.id
_entity.type
_entity.pdbx_description
1 polymer ?
#
loop_
_entity_poly.entity_id
_entity_poly.type
_entity_poly.pdbx_seq_one_letter_code
_entity_poly.pdbx_strand_id
1 'polypeptide(L)'
;MNWSGLNVLITGGAGHIGSNLALELIKKGANIRIADNLWRGKKEYLYENGRPIIDFDKDFLEMDLTEMKNCEKAVDGIDVVFHLADIVAGIDFVFGNEAFVYRQNVLINSNMFAASHKAKLEKLSYVGAACAYPLEKQNDPNHPLFKEEDMYPAHPESSYGWGKLMGEY
;
A
#
# COMPACT_ATOMS: atom_id res chain seq x y z
N MET A 1 -18.95 -7.31 -1.98
CA MET A 1 -18.98 -6.49 -0.76
C MET A 1 -19.80 -5.25 -1.04
N ASN A 2 -20.71 -4.88 -0.17
CA ASN A 2 -21.40 -3.60 -0.24
C ASN A 2 -20.54 -2.54 0.46
N TRP A 3 -20.14 -1.50 -0.25
CA TRP A 3 -19.25 -0.46 0.26
C TRP A 3 -19.97 0.67 0.98
N SER A 4 -21.31 0.75 0.84
CA SER A 4 -22.09 1.84 1.41
C SER A 4 -21.97 1.93 2.93
N GLY A 5 -21.45 3.06 3.41
CA GLY A 5 -21.26 3.34 4.83
C GLY A 5 -20.01 2.73 5.48
N LEU A 6 -19.24 1.87 4.78
CA LEU A 6 -17.99 1.34 5.31
C LEU A 6 -16.93 2.44 5.41
N ASN A 7 -16.19 2.43 6.51
CA ASN A 7 -15.01 3.28 6.72
C ASN A 7 -13.78 2.58 6.13
N VAL A 8 -13.19 3.15 5.10
CA VAL A 8 -12.10 2.55 4.35
C VAL A 8 -10.86 3.41 4.46
N LEU A 9 -9.76 2.84 4.96
CA LEU A 9 -8.44 3.46 4.93
C LEU A 9 -7.71 3.06 3.64
N ILE A 10 -7.15 4.05 2.95
CA ILE A 10 -6.22 3.83 1.83
C ILE A 10 -4.88 4.44 2.23
N THR A 11 -3.88 3.61 2.52
CA THR A 11 -2.52 4.09 2.73
C THR A 11 -1.83 4.31 1.38
N GLY A 12 -1.00 5.34 1.27
CA GLY A 12 -0.49 5.76 -0.04
C GLY A 12 -1.59 6.32 -0.95
N GLY A 13 -2.69 6.83 -0.34
CA GLY A 13 -3.88 7.24 -1.05
C GLY A 13 -3.73 8.52 -1.89
N ALA A 14 -2.69 9.31 -1.67
CA ALA A 14 -2.33 10.43 -2.53
C ALA A 14 -1.46 10.03 -3.74
N GLY A 15 -1.13 8.74 -3.90
CA GLY A 15 -0.49 8.17 -5.07
C GLY A 15 -1.46 7.95 -6.22
N HIS A 16 -0.92 7.60 -7.41
CA HIS A 16 -1.72 7.40 -8.61
C HIS A 16 -2.80 6.31 -8.47
N ILE A 17 -2.44 5.15 -7.91
CA ILE A 17 -3.39 4.04 -7.73
C ILE A 17 -4.38 4.39 -6.61
N GLY A 18 -3.87 4.87 -5.45
CA GLY A 18 -4.68 5.13 -4.27
C GLY A 18 -5.75 6.20 -4.49
N SER A 19 -5.44 7.27 -5.21
CA SER A 19 -6.39 8.34 -5.51
C SER A 19 -7.53 7.89 -6.42
N ASN A 20 -7.23 7.08 -7.43
CA ASN A 20 -8.25 6.50 -8.31
C ASN A 20 -9.13 5.48 -7.55
N LEU A 21 -8.53 4.66 -6.69
CA LEU A 21 -9.28 3.74 -5.83
C LEU A 21 -10.21 4.50 -4.88
N ALA A 22 -9.72 5.58 -4.26
CA ALA A 22 -10.52 6.43 -3.38
C ALA A 22 -11.76 6.96 -4.10
N LEU A 23 -11.58 7.52 -5.30
CA LEU A 23 -12.67 8.04 -6.12
C LEU A 23 -13.74 6.97 -6.43
N GLU A 24 -13.30 5.78 -6.82
CA GLU A 24 -14.22 4.68 -7.16
C GLU A 24 -14.97 4.14 -5.91
N LEU A 25 -14.33 4.09 -4.76
CA LEU A 25 -14.98 3.67 -3.52
C LEU A 25 -15.97 4.72 -2.99
N ILE A 26 -15.67 6.01 -3.13
CA ILE A 26 -16.58 7.10 -2.80
C ILE A 26 -17.85 7.01 -3.67
N LYS A 27 -17.71 6.76 -4.96
CA LYS A 27 -18.87 6.55 -5.89
C LYS A 27 -19.72 5.34 -5.48
N LYS A 28 -19.16 4.39 -4.75
CA LYS A 28 -19.86 3.22 -4.19
C LYS A 28 -20.40 3.43 -2.77
N GLY A 29 -20.25 4.66 -2.22
CA GLY A 29 -20.80 5.06 -0.93
C GLY A 29 -19.91 4.75 0.27
N ALA A 30 -18.63 4.46 0.09
CA ALA A 30 -17.68 4.31 1.20
C ALA A 30 -17.26 5.67 1.78
N ASN A 31 -16.97 5.68 3.08
CA ASN A 31 -16.31 6.79 3.76
C ASN A 31 -14.80 6.57 3.67
N ILE A 32 -14.07 7.47 3.03
CA ILE A 32 -12.65 7.28 2.74
C ILE A 32 -11.80 8.09 3.70
N ARG A 33 -10.82 7.42 4.33
CA ARG A 33 -9.68 8.04 4.99
C ARG A 33 -8.42 7.73 4.22
N ILE A 34 -7.54 8.72 4.06
CA ILE A 34 -6.25 8.59 3.38
C ILE A 34 -5.13 8.82 4.39
N ALA A 35 -4.11 7.96 4.38
CA ALA A 35 -2.85 8.16 5.07
C ALA A 35 -1.70 8.15 4.05
N ASP A 36 -0.95 9.26 3.98
CA ASP A 36 0.14 9.44 3.03
C ASP A 36 1.17 10.41 3.62
N ASN A 37 2.45 10.22 3.38
CA ASN A 37 3.49 11.16 3.81
C ASN A 37 3.93 12.13 2.71
N LEU A 38 3.26 12.06 1.54
CA LEU A 38 3.50 12.87 0.35
C LEU A 38 4.93 12.76 -0.22
N TRP A 39 5.65 11.67 0.10
CA TRP A 39 6.98 11.43 -0.45
C TRP A 39 6.97 11.40 -2.00
N ARG A 40 5.93 10.79 -2.59
CA ARG A 40 5.63 10.82 -4.03
C ARG A 40 4.18 11.18 -4.33
N GLY A 41 3.30 11.01 -3.35
CA GLY A 41 1.89 11.37 -3.44
C GLY A 41 1.70 12.89 -3.60
N LYS A 42 0.57 13.27 -4.19
CA LYS A 42 0.20 14.67 -4.39
C LYS A 42 -1.26 14.87 -4.04
N LYS A 43 -1.56 15.88 -3.22
CA LYS A 43 -2.95 16.22 -2.85
C LYS A 43 -3.81 16.54 -4.08
N GLU A 44 -3.20 17.04 -5.16
CA GLU A 44 -3.86 17.36 -6.42
C GLU A 44 -4.51 16.14 -7.08
N TYR A 45 -4.01 14.91 -6.81
CA TYR A 45 -4.64 13.68 -7.32
C TYR A 45 -5.97 13.35 -6.62
N LEU A 46 -6.26 14.01 -5.50
CA LEU A 46 -7.50 13.87 -4.74
C LEU A 46 -8.56 14.94 -5.11
N TYR A 47 -8.51 15.41 -6.35
CA TYR A 47 -9.48 16.33 -6.91
C TYR A 47 -10.18 15.73 -8.12
N GLU A 48 -11.50 15.92 -8.21
CA GLU A 48 -12.30 15.61 -9.39
C GLU A 48 -13.06 16.88 -9.80
N ASN A 49 -12.93 17.29 -11.07
CA ASN A 49 -13.58 18.51 -11.61
C ASN A 49 -13.29 19.78 -10.79
N GLY A 50 -12.05 19.91 -10.29
CA GLY A 50 -11.60 21.07 -9.50
C GLY A 50 -12.09 21.10 -8.05
N ARG A 51 -12.70 20.02 -7.56
CA ARG A 51 -13.17 19.88 -6.17
C ARG A 51 -12.48 18.73 -5.48
N PRO A 52 -12.12 18.88 -4.19
CA PRO A 52 -11.56 17.78 -3.44
C PRO A 52 -12.60 16.65 -3.32
N ILE A 53 -12.14 15.40 -3.43
CA ILE A 53 -13.00 14.22 -3.29
C ILE A 53 -13.18 13.78 -1.83
N ILE A 54 -12.36 14.32 -0.93
CA ILE A 54 -12.41 14.12 0.52
C ILE A 54 -12.28 15.45 1.25
N ASP A 55 -12.63 15.49 2.51
CA ASP A 55 -12.33 16.60 3.42
C ASP A 55 -10.87 16.47 3.92
N PHE A 56 -9.98 17.35 3.47
CA PHE A 56 -8.56 17.28 3.83
C PHE A 56 -8.27 17.49 5.31
N ASP A 57 -9.09 18.23 6.01
CA ASP A 57 -8.89 18.48 7.45
C ASP A 57 -9.30 17.29 8.30
N LYS A 58 -10.21 16.47 7.79
CA LYS A 58 -10.85 15.39 8.51
C LYS A 58 -10.39 14.00 8.08
N ASP A 59 -10.29 13.80 6.77
CA ASP A 59 -10.14 12.48 6.16
C ASP A 59 -8.74 12.26 5.54
N PHE A 60 -7.86 13.27 5.56
CA PHE A 60 -6.48 13.15 5.12
C PHE A 60 -5.52 13.20 6.30
N LEU A 61 -4.77 12.13 6.50
CA LEU A 61 -3.73 12.02 7.52
C LEU A 61 -2.36 12.10 6.85
N GLU A 62 -1.72 13.28 6.93
CA GLU A 62 -0.35 13.44 6.49
C GLU A 62 0.58 12.87 7.57
N MET A 63 1.11 11.65 7.35
CA MET A 63 1.88 10.93 8.35
C MET A 63 2.81 9.88 7.78
N ASP A 64 3.88 9.59 8.54
CA ASP A 64 4.81 8.51 8.23
C ASP A 64 4.36 7.21 8.93
N LEU A 65 4.10 6.17 8.14
CA LEU A 65 3.65 4.86 8.62
C LEU A 65 4.81 3.95 9.08
N THR A 66 6.04 4.41 9.02
CA THR A 66 7.16 3.76 9.73
C THR A 66 7.04 3.90 11.26
N GLU A 67 6.16 4.79 11.72
CA GLU A 67 5.86 5.01 13.13
C GLU A 67 4.59 4.27 13.55
N MET A 68 4.70 3.29 14.44
CA MET A 68 3.58 2.46 14.91
C MET A 68 2.37 3.27 15.40
N LYS A 69 2.61 4.35 16.17
CA LYS A 69 1.54 5.24 16.66
C LYS A 69 0.70 5.87 15.56
N ASN A 70 1.32 6.13 14.38
CA ASN A 70 0.63 6.68 13.22
C ASN A 70 -0.25 5.60 12.58
N CYS A 71 0.24 4.36 12.50
CA CYS A 71 -0.56 3.24 12.01
C CYS A 71 -1.77 2.97 12.90
N GLU A 72 -1.60 2.96 14.22
CA GLU A 72 -2.71 2.81 15.18
C GLU A 72 -3.76 3.92 15.01
N LYS A 73 -3.31 5.18 14.85
CA LYS A 73 -4.22 6.32 14.60
C LYS A 73 -4.93 6.18 13.24
N ALA A 74 -4.23 5.72 12.22
CA ALA A 74 -4.79 5.59 10.88
C ALA A 74 -5.93 4.57 10.82
N VAL A 75 -5.81 3.44 11.54
CA VAL A 75 -6.80 2.35 11.53
C VAL A 75 -7.95 2.53 12.51
N ASP A 76 -7.92 3.56 13.36
CA ASP A 76 -8.96 3.79 14.37
C ASP A 76 -10.33 4.05 13.72
N GLY A 77 -11.33 3.22 14.05
CA GLY A 77 -12.67 3.29 13.48
C GLY A 77 -12.78 2.90 12.00
N ILE A 78 -11.81 2.15 11.46
CA ILE A 78 -11.79 1.65 10.09
C ILE A 78 -12.32 0.22 10.03
N ASP A 79 -13.07 -0.10 8.99
CA ASP A 79 -13.58 -1.44 8.70
C ASP A 79 -12.65 -2.20 7.74
N VAL A 80 -12.16 -1.51 6.69
CA VAL A 80 -11.35 -2.10 5.63
C VAL A 80 -10.11 -1.25 5.33
N VAL A 81 -8.97 -1.90 5.14
CA VAL A 81 -7.72 -1.24 4.73
C VAL A 81 -7.29 -1.71 3.34
N PHE A 82 -7.00 -0.76 2.46
CA PHE A 82 -6.19 -0.96 1.26
C PHE A 82 -4.78 -0.43 1.54
N HIS A 83 -3.84 -1.34 1.72
CA HIS A 83 -2.46 -1.00 2.06
C HIS A 83 -1.62 -0.89 0.78
N LEU A 84 -1.45 0.37 0.31
CA LEU A 84 -0.72 0.73 -0.92
C LEU A 84 0.55 1.53 -0.63
N ALA A 85 0.71 2.03 0.62
CA ALA A 85 1.88 2.80 1.01
C ALA A 85 3.13 1.92 0.98
N ASP A 86 4.12 2.36 0.22
CA ASP A 86 5.42 1.71 0.09
C ASP A 86 6.42 2.70 -0.53
N ILE A 87 7.71 2.51 -0.30
CA ILE A 87 8.75 3.20 -1.05
C ILE A 87 8.89 2.51 -2.40
N VAL A 88 8.23 3.06 -3.41
CA VAL A 88 8.25 2.59 -4.79
C VAL A 88 8.91 3.65 -5.67
N ALA A 89 9.97 3.28 -6.39
CA ALA A 89 10.70 4.18 -7.27
C ALA A 89 11.22 3.46 -8.51
N GLY A 90 11.88 4.18 -9.40
CA GLY A 90 12.56 3.58 -10.54
C GLY A 90 13.67 2.62 -10.12
N ILE A 91 14.05 1.73 -11.02
CA ILE A 91 15.01 0.65 -10.77
C ILE A 91 16.35 1.17 -10.24
N ASP A 92 16.87 2.25 -10.82
CA ASP A 92 18.15 2.86 -10.41
C ASP A 92 18.10 3.34 -8.95
N PHE A 93 16.97 3.90 -8.51
CA PHE A 93 16.80 4.33 -7.14
C PHE A 93 16.78 3.14 -6.18
N VAL A 94 16.06 2.07 -6.55
CA VAL A 94 15.95 0.85 -5.72
C VAL A 94 17.32 0.23 -5.53
N PHE A 95 18.06 -0.03 -6.59
CA PHE A 95 19.40 -0.64 -6.50
C PHE A 95 20.45 0.29 -5.87
N GLY A 96 20.31 1.61 -6.04
CA GLY A 96 21.19 2.58 -5.37
C GLY A 96 20.90 2.79 -3.88
N ASN A 97 19.74 2.33 -3.36
CA ASN A 97 19.28 2.60 -2.01
C ASN A 97 18.65 1.37 -1.32
N GLU A 98 19.16 0.18 -1.58
CA GLU A 98 18.54 -1.08 -1.15
C GLU A 98 18.24 -1.16 0.34
N ALA A 99 19.22 -0.80 1.19
CA ALA A 99 19.03 -0.83 2.64
C ALA A 99 17.93 0.11 3.11
N PHE A 100 17.83 1.30 2.51
CA PHE A 100 16.78 2.27 2.81
C PHE A 100 15.41 1.73 2.37
N VAL A 101 15.28 1.29 1.13
CA VAL A 101 14.03 0.77 0.55
C VAL A 101 13.51 -0.41 1.38
N TYR A 102 14.38 -1.40 1.65
CA TYR A 102 14.01 -2.56 2.45
C TYR A 102 13.53 -2.17 3.85
N ARG A 103 14.34 -1.38 4.56
CA ARG A 103 14.02 -0.96 5.93
C ARG A 103 12.67 -0.22 5.99
N GLN A 104 12.45 0.74 5.11
CA GLN A 104 11.21 1.52 5.13
C GLN A 104 9.99 0.64 4.84
N ASN A 105 10.06 -0.18 3.81
CA ASN A 105 8.92 -1.01 3.41
C ASN A 105 8.60 -2.07 4.47
N VAL A 106 9.60 -2.72 5.06
CA VAL A 106 9.38 -3.68 6.15
C VAL A 106 8.76 -3.00 7.38
N LEU A 107 9.18 -1.80 7.75
CA LEU A 107 8.58 -1.05 8.86
C LEU A 107 7.14 -0.65 8.56
N ILE A 108 6.87 -0.07 7.39
CA ILE A 108 5.54 0.33 6.96
C ILE A 108 4.59 -0.88 7.00
N ASN A 109 4.98 -1.98 6.37
CA ASN A 109 4.14 -3.18 6.27
C ASN A 109 3.89 -3.83 7.63
N SER A 110 4.96 -4.09 8.40
CA SER A 110 4.84 -4.74 9.71
C SER A 110 4.00 -3.92 10.71
N ASN A 111 4.18 -2.59 10.73
CA ASN A 111 3.40 -1.71 11.60
C ASN A 111 1.91 -1.68 11.19
N MET A 112 1.63 -1.59 9.88
CA MET A 112 0.24 -1.59 9.39
C MET A 112 -0.45 -2.92 9.66
N PHE A 113 0.23 -4.05 9.49
CA PHE A 113 -0.35 -5.36 9.82
C PHE A 113 -0.62 -5.50 11.32
N ALA A 114 0.34 -5.10 12.16
CA ALA A 114 0.19 -5.16 13.61
C ALA A 114 -0.96 -4.24 14.10
N ALA A 115 -1.03 -3.00 13.60
CA ALA A 115 -2.10 -2.07 13.93
C ALA A 115 -3.47 -2.58 13.46
N SER A 116 -3.55 -3.11 12.24
CA SER A 116 -4.76 -3.67 11.66
C SER A 116 -5.26 -4.89 12.42
N HIS A 117 -4.35 -5.79 12.81
CA HIS A 117 -4.69 -6.94 13.65
C HIS A 117 -5.22 -6.51 15.03
N LYS A 118 -4.57 -5.56 15.68
CA LYS A 118 -4.98 -5.01 16.98
C LYS A 118 -6.35 -4.34 16.90
N ALA A 119 -6.64 -3.62 15.81
CA ALA A 119 -7.93 -2.97 15.57
C ALA A 119 -9.05 -3.94 15.19
N LYS A 120 -8.73 -5.22 14.91
CA LYS A 120 -9.70 -6.25 14.49
C LYS A 120 -10.48 -5.86 13.25
N LEU A 121 -9.79 -5.35 12.24
CA LEU A 121 -10.40 -4.95 10.96
C LEU A 121 -11.16 -6.11 10.31
N GLU A 122 -12.21 -5.80 9.58
CA GLU A 122 -12.95 -6.79 8.80
C GLU A 122 -12.08 -7.36 7.66
N LYS A 123 -11.30 -6.49 7.01
CA LYS A 123 -10.43 -6.89 5.89
C LYS A 123 -9.23 -5.95 5.74
N LEU A 124 -8.09 -6.55 5.41
CA LEU A 124 -6.92 -5.85 4.89
C LEU A 124 -6.57 -6.42 3.51
N SER A 125 -6.37 -5.54 2.53
CA SER A 125 -5.83 -5.87 1.21
C SER A 125 -4.42 -5.32 1.09
N TYR A 126 -3.44 -6.19 0.93
CA TYR A 126 -2.04 -5.84 0.69
C TYR A 126 -1.72 -5.94 -0.81
N VAL A 127 -0.89 -5.03 -1.30
CA VAL A 127 -0.46 -5.05 -2.70
C VAL A 127 0.93 -5.65 -2.82
N GLY A 128 0.98 -6.90 -3.28
CA GLY A 128 2.20 -7.60 -3.64
C GLY A 128 2.85 -7.06 -4.93
N ALA A 129 3.86 -7.75 -5.43
CA ALA A 129 4.54 -7.36 -6.66
C ALA A 129 5.15 -8.57 -7.38
N ALA A 130 5.20 -8.51 -8.71
CA ALA A 130 5.82 -9.56 -9.54
C ALA A 130 7.30 -9.77 -9.20
N CYS A 131 8.03 -8.72 -8.79
CA CYS A 131 9.42 -8.81 -8.37
C CYS A 131 9.66 -9.57 -7.05
N ALA A 132 8.60 -10.04 -6.37
CA ALA A 132 8.70 -10.97 -5.25
C ALA A 132 8.99 -12.41 -5.70
N TYR A 133 8.72 -12.73 -6.96
CA TYR A 133 9.01 -14.04 -7.54
C TYR A 133 10.52 -14.28 -7.76
N PRO A 134 10.96 -15.55 -7.84
CA PRO A 134 12.35 -15.88 -8.10
C PRO A 134 12.88 -15.29 -9.40
N LEU A 135 14.07 -14.69 -9.35
CA LEU A 135 14.72 -14.03 -10.49
C LEU A 135 14.86 -14.96 -11.71
N GLU A 136 15.20 -16.22 -11.47
CA GLU A 136 15.37 -17.22 -12.54
C GLU A 136 14.09 -17.42 -13.34
N LYS A 137 12.95 -17.44 -12.64
CA LYS A 137 11.64 -17.57 -13.30
C LYS A 137 11.25 -16.28 -14.04
N GLN A 138 11.58 -15.11 -13.46
CA GLN A 138 11.30 -13.81 -14.11
C GLN A 138 12.10 -13.62 -15.40
N ASN A 139 13.32 -14.14 -15.46
CA ASN A 139 14.23 -14.01 -16.60
C ASN A 139 14.04 -15.09 -17.68
N ASP A 140 13.20 -16.09 -17.44
CA ASP A 140 12.90 -17.11 -18.44
C ASP A 140 11.76 -16.64 -19.37
N PRO A 141 12.04 -16.30 -20.66
CA PRO A 141 11.00 -15.84 -21.58
C PRO A 141 9.99 -16.94 -21.94
N ASN A 142 10.28 -18.19 -21.64
CA ASN A 142 9.41 -19.34 -21.91
C ASN A 142 8.65 -19.78 -20.64
N HIS A 143 8.87 -19.13 -19.51
CA HIS A 143 8.14 -19.46 -18.29
C HIS A 143 6.64 -19.19 -18.50
N PRO A 144 5.75 -20.14 -18.12
CA PRO A 144 4.31 -19.91 -18.17
C PRO A 144 3.91 -18.74 -17.24
N LEU A 145 2.67 -18.30 -17.34
CA LEU A 145 2.15 -17.27 -16.42
C LEU A 145 2.37 -17.71 -14.97
N PHE A 146 2.88 -16.80 -14.14
CA PHE A 146 3.13 -17.06 -12.73
C PHE A 146 1.87 -17.49 -12.00
N LYS A 147 2.06 -18.43 -11.09
CA LYS A 147 1.08 -18.84 -10.08
C LYS A 147 1.65 -18.54 -8.71
N GLU A 148 0.80 -18.44 -7.68
CA GLU A 148 1.25 -18.19 -6.30
C GLU A 148 2.29 -19.20 -5.82
N GLU A 149 2.14 -20.49 -6.20
CA GLU A 149 3.10 -21.56 -5.88
C GLU A 149 4.50 -21.33 -6.48
N ASP A 150 4.62 -20.49 -7.50
CA ASP A 150 5.91 -20.14 -8.13
C ASP A 150 6.76 -19.19 -7.31
N MET A 151 6.21 -18.61 -6.26
CA MET A 151 6.92 -17.72 -5.34
C MET A 151 8.11 -18.39 -4.65
N TYR A 152 8.06 -19.70 -4.50
CA TYR A 152 9.08 -20.48 -3.78
C TYR A 152 9.76 -21.54 -4.68
N PRO A 153 11.06 -21.86 -4.44
CA PRO A 153 11.93 -21.25 -3.41
C PRO A 153 12.18 -19.76 -3.71
N ALA A 154 12.18 -18.93 -2.65
CA ALA A 154 12.25 -17.50 -2.77
C ALA A 154 13.65 -17.02 -3.23
N HIS A 155 13.69 -16.21 -4.29
CA HIS A 155 14.91 -15.57 -4.78
C HIS A 155 14.58 -14.23 -5.50
N PRO A 156 13.95 -13.26 -4.82
CA PRO A 156 13.71 -11.93 -5.39
C PRO A 156 15.02 -11.23 -5.78
N GLU A 157 15.00 -10.47 -6.86
CA GLU A 157 16.18 -9.79 -7.40
C GLU A 157 16.69 -8.65 -6.50
N SER A 158 15.78 -7.96 -5.81
CA SER A 158 16.08 -6.71 -5.13
C SER A 158 15.52 -6.66 -3.70
N SER A 159 16.03 -5.73 -2.92
CA SER A 159 15.50 -5.39 -1.59
C SER A 159 14.00 -5.04 -1.61
N TYR A 160 13.52 -4.43 -2.68
CA TYR A 160 12.10 -4.18 -2.87
C TYR A 160 11.31 -5.49 -3.01
N GLY A 161 11.77 -6.41 -3.86
CA GLY A 161 11.15 -7.72 -4.02
C GLY A 161 11.10 -8.53 -2.71
N TRP A 162 12.19 -8.52 -1.95
CA TRP A 162 12.24 -9.13 -0.62
C TRP A 162 11.28 -8.48 0.37
N GLY A 163 11.17 -7.14 0.37
CA GLY A 163 10.21 -6.40 1.19
C GLY A 163 8.76 -6.77 0.87
N LYS A 164 8.44 -6.93 -0.42
CA LYS A 164 7.13 -7.37 -0.88
C LYS A 164 6.81 -8.80 -0.49
N LEU A 165 7.75 -9.72 -0.67
CA LEU A 165 7.60 -11.12 -0.25
C LEU A 165 7.37 -11.24 1.25
N MET A 166 8.11 -10.49 2.07
CA MET A 166 7.93 -10.50 3.53
C MET A 166 6.56 -9.96 3.96
N GLY A 167 5.96 -9.08 3.17
CA GLY A 167 4.60 -8.60 3.43
C GLY A 167 3.51 -9.60 3.08
N GLU A 168 3.79 -10.56 2.20
CA GLU A 168 2.87 -11.64 1.84
C GLU A 168 2.95 -12.82 2.83
N TYR A 169 4.13 -13.06 3.41
CA TYR A 169 4.38 -14.12 4.40
C TYR A 169 3.68 -13.83 5.73
#